data_8d73f4b7d89b0016bd74da545a8bb3be
#
_entry.id   8d73f4b7d89b0016bd74da545a8bb3be
#
_cell.length_a   1.000
_cell.length_b   1.000
_cell.length_c   1.000
_cell.angle_alpha   90.00
_cell.angle_beta   90.00
_cell.angle_gamma   90.00
#
_symmetry.space_group_name_H-M   'P 1'
#
loop_
_entity.id
_entity.type
_entity.pdbx_description
1 polymer ?
#
loop_
_entity_poly.entity_id
_entity_poly.type
_entity_poly.pdbx_seq_one_letter_code
_entity_poly.pdbx_strand_id
1 'polypeptide(L)'
;YADDELAESAEEFVSGSIAMETDDILDTVASVIYGAAVKEKTVVYNTSDNPPPGGLTYYKKLMRRGKLVFKGYFYPRVKAALGNDTAQTKADSITFGTSATTFTVSNANNGDWRHTEEFETEEAALAWVKSMLTSAAVEAASAARAAKSSASEKVGV
;
A
#
# COMPACT_ATOMS: atom_id res chain seq x y z
N TYR A 1 36.50 6.76 -36.23
CA TYR A 1 35.44 5.75 -36.12
C TYR A 1 35.00 5.77 -34.68
N ALA A 2 33.84 6.42 -34.43
CA ALA A 2 33.20 6.42 -33.13
C ALA A 2 32.37 5.16 -33.05
N ASP A 3 32.73 4.29 -32.15
CA ASP A 3 31.93 3.14 -31.72
C ASP A 3 30.92 3.69 -30.70
N ASP A 4 29.73 4.06 -31.16
CA ASP A 4 28.59 4.42 -30.33
C ASP A 4 27.94 3.13 -29.83
N GLU A 5 28.57 2.50 -28.85
CA GLU A 5 27.84 1.56 -28.02
C GLU A 5 26.85 2.35 -27.18
N LEU A 6 25.57 2.27 -27.56
CA LEU A 6 24.44 2.64 -26.71
C LEU A 6 24.59 1.89 -25.38
N ALA A 7 25.08 2.59 -24.36
CA ALA A 7 25.00 2.10 -23.01
C ALA A 7 23.50 1.93 -22.68
N GLU A 8 23.04 0.68 -22.66
CA GLU A 8 21.72 0.35 -22.11
C GLU A 8 21.71 0.82 -20.66
N SER A 9 21.06 1.95 -20.41
CA SER A 9 20.76 2.37 -19.05
C SER A 9 19.70 1.42 -18.53
N ALA A 10 20.07 0.43 -17.73
CA ALA A 10 19.13 -0.36 -16.96
C ALA A 10 18.45 0.55 -15.95
N GLU A 11 17.22 0.99 -16.25
CA GLU A 11 16.40 1.72 -15.28
C GLU A 11 15.90 0.73 -14.22
N GLU A 12 16.48 0.80 -13.05
CA GLU A 12 16.04 0.03 -11.89
C GLU A 12 14.91 0.78 -11.17
N PHE A 13 13.83 0.05 -10.81
CA PHE A 13 12.75 0.63 -10.02
C PHE A 13 13.25 0.99 -8.61
N VAL A 14 13.20 2.26 -8.26
CA VAL A 14 13.62 2.76 -6.94
C VAL A 14 12.42 2.94 -6.02
N SER A 15 11.39 3.66 -6.46
CA SER A 15 10.17 3.91 -5.70
C SER A 15 9.05 4.41 -6.60
N GLY A 16 7.81 4.29 -6.11
CA GLY A 16 6.61 4.80 -6.77
C GLY A 16 5.64 5.39 -5.75
N SER A 17 4.55 5.97 -6.22
CA SER A 17 3.47 6.45 -5.38
C SER A 17 2.11 6.03 -5.91
N ILE A 18 1.18 5.77 -5.00
CA ILE A 18 -0.22 5.47 -5.29
C ILE A 18 -1.07 6.42 -4.45
N ALA A 19 -1.90 7.22 -5.12
CA ALA A 19 -2.92 8.03 -4.46
C ALA A 19 -4.22 7.23 -4.37
N MET A 20 -4.81 7.19 -3.19
CA MET A 20 -6.09 6.56 -2.92
C MET A 20 -7.03 7.62 -2.34
N GLU A 21 -8.19 7.79 -2.95
CA GLU A 21 -9.24 8.66 -2.46
C GLU A 21 -10.33 7.81 -1.83
N THR A 22 -10.77 8.20 -0.64
CA THR A 22 -11.86 7.57 0.12
C THR A 22 -12.78 8.62 0.68
N ASP A 23 -14.06 8.30 0.84
CA ASP A 23 -15.03 9.22 1.43
C ASP A 23 -14.71 9.49 2.90
N ASP A 24 -14.20 8.49 3.61
CA ASP A 24 -13.75 8.59 5.00
C ASP A 24 -12.75 7.47 5.33
N ILE A 25 -11.93 7.68 6.34
CA ILE A 25 -11.01 6.68 6.89
C ILE A 25 -11.49 6.31 8.29
N LEU A 26 -11.98 5.09 8.45
CA LEU A 26 -12.38 4.58 9.76
C LEU A 26 -11.20 4.60 10.74
N ASP A 27 -11.47 4.89 12.00
CA ASP A 27 -10.47 4.99 13.08
C ASP A 27 -9.56 3.76 13.18
N THR A 28 -10.15 2.58 13.00
CA THR A 28 -9.40 1.31 12.98
C THR A 28 -8.44 1.22 11.80
N VAL A 29 -8.84 1.74 10.64
CA VAL A 29 -8.02 1.77 9.42
C VAL A 29 -6.91 2.81 9.56
N ALA A 30 -7.20 3.97 10.18
CA ALA A 30 -6.21 5.00 10.45
C ALA A 30 -5.06 4.49 11.33
N SER A 31 -5.36 3.70 12.36
CA SER A 31 -4.33 3.10 13.20
C SER A 31 -3.42 2.14 12.44
N VAL A 32 -3.98 1.35 11.52
CA VAL A 32 -3.22 0.40 10.70
C VAL A 32 -2.40 1.10 9.64
N ILE A 33 -2.97 2.09 8.96
CA ILE A 33 -2.32 2.78 7.84
C ILE A 33 -1.27 3.77 8.32
N TYR A 34 -1.59 4.58 9.33
CA TYR A 34 -0.73 5.67 9.79
C TYR A 34 0.05 5.36 11.06
N GLY A 35 -0.28 4.27 11.76
CA GLY A 35 0.30 3.97 13.08
C GLY A 35 -0.23 4.87 14.19
N ALA A 36 -1.36 5.57 13.96
CA ALA A 36 -1.96 6.46 14.94
C ALA A 36 -2.55 5.69 16.12
N ALA A 37 -2.51 6.32 17.30
CA ALA A 37 -3.07 5.74 18.51
C ALA A 37 -4.58 5.97 18.58
N VAL A 38 -5.36 4.89 18.73
CA VAL A 38 -6.80 4.97 19.00
C VAL A 38 -7.04 4.89 20.50
N LYS A 39 -7.68 5.93 21.04
CA LYS A 39 -8.09 6.00 22.45
C LYS A 39 -9.60 6.14 22.52
N GLU A 40 -10.29 5.06 22.84
CA GLU A 40 -11.76 4.98 22.85
C GLU A 40 -12.37 5.36 21.49
N LYS A 41 -12.86 6.59 21.34
CA LYS A 41 -13.47 7.14 20.12
C LYS A 41 -12.61 8.24 19.47
N THR A 42 -11.37 8.40 19.94
CA THR A 42 -10.49 9.47 19.46
C THR A 42 -9.24 8.86 18.82
N VAL A 43 -8.94 9.28 17.60
CA VAL A 43 -7.66 8.96 16.94
C VAL A 43 -6.70 10.10 17.22
N VAL A 44 -5.55 9.79 17.81
CA VAL A 44 -4.51 10.76 18.10
C VAL A 44 -3.34 10.55 17.16
N TYR A 45 -3.08 11.54 16.31
CA TYR A 45 -1.92 11.58 15.43
C TYR A 45 -0.78 12.31 16.12
N ASN A 46 0.40 11.72 16.10
CA ASN A 46 1.59 12.28 16.71
C ASN A 46 2.70 12.42 15.68
N THR A 47 3.57 13.41 15.85
CA THR A 47 4.74 13.61 14.97
C THR A 47 5.73 12.45 15.00
N SER A 48 5.67 11.61 16.04
CA SER A 48 6.45 10.38 16.18
C SER A 48 5.79 9.15 15.56
N ASP A 49 4.56 9.28 15.05
CA ASP A 49 3.88 8.17 14.39
C ASP A 49 4.66 7.73 13.16
N ASN A 50 4.87 6.42 13.06
CA ASN A 50 5.59 5.84 11.95
C ASN A 50 4.68 4.84 11.24
N PRO A 51 4.11 5.22 10.08
CA PRO A 51 3.26 4.34 9.30
C PRO A 51 3.94 2.99 9.07
N PRO A 52 3.32 1.87 9.46
CA PRO A 52 3.93 0.56 9.24
C PRO A 52 3.94 0.22 7.75
N PRO A 53 4.97 -0.48 7.25
CA PRO A 53 4.94 -1.02 5.91
C PRO A 53 3.91 -2.15 5.84
N GLY A 54 3.17 -2.21 4.73
CA GLY A 54 2.14 -3.22 4.52
C GLY A 54 1.97 -3.57 3.05
N GLY A 55 1.07 -4.49 2.76
CA GLY A 55 0.65 -4.81 1.39
C GLY A 55 -0.58 -4.00 0.98
N LEU A 56 -0.62 -3.56 -0.28
CA LEU A 56 -1.78 -2.92 -0.88
C LEU A 56 -2.23 -3.73 -2.10
N THR A 57 -3.51 -4.01 -2.17
CA THR A 57 -4.09 -4.73 -3.29
C THR A 57 -5.44 -4.16 -3.70
N TYR A 58 -5.71 -4.20 -4.99
CA TYR A 58 -6.99 -3.82 -5.58
C TYR A 58 -7.16 -4.49 -6.94
N TYR A 59 -8.33 -4.39 -7.53
CA TYR A 59 -8.55 -4.79 -8.92
C TYR A 59 -9.24 -3.68 -9.70
N LYS A 60 -9.05 -3.70 -11.02
CA LYS A 60 -9.71 -2.79 -11.98
C LYS A 60 -10.51 -3.58 -12.98
N LYS A 61 -11.67 -3.04 -13.38
CA LYS A 61 -12.47 -3.51 -14.51
C LYS A 61 -11.90 -2.90 -15.78
N LEU A 62 -11.55 -3.73 -16.74
CA LEU A 62 -10.98 -3.32 -18.03
C LEU A 62 -11.79 -3.92 -19.18
N MET A 63 -11.87 -3.20 -20.28
CA MET A 63 -12.43 -3.72 -21.52
C MET A 63 -11.28 -4.09 -22.47
N ARG A 64 -11.18 -5.37 -22.85
CA ARG A 64 -10.20 -5.84 -23.81
C ARG A 64 -10.90 -6.53 -24.97
N ARG A 65 -10.75 -5.99 -26.19
CA ARG A 65 -11.34 -6.57 -27.41
C ARG A 65 -12.83 -6.88 -27.29
N GLY A 66 -13.59 -5.97 -26.64
CA GLY A 66 -15.02 -6.14 -26.40
C GLY A 66 -15.41 -7.09 -25.25
N LYS A 67 -14.45 -7.66 -24.55
CA LYS A 67 -14.69 -8.46 -23.34
C LYS A 67 -14.31 -7.72 -22.07
N LEU A 68 -15.16 -7.83 -21.04
CA LEU A 68 -14.85 -7.35 -19.70
C LEU A 68 -13.84 -8.30 -19.06
N VAL A 69 -12.73 -7.76 -18.58
CA VAL A 69 -11.71 -8.48 -17.81
C VAL A 69 -11.41 -7.73 -16.52
N PHE A 70 -10.94 -8.44 -15.50
CA PHE A 70 -10.61 -7.89 -14.20
C PHE A 70 -9.12 -8.06 -13.98
N LYS A 71 -8.40 -6.97 -13.76
CA LYS A 71 -6.97 -7.01 -13.50
C LYS A 71 -6.70 -6.69 -12.03
N GLY A 72 -6.13 -7.67 -11.33
CA GLY A 72 -5.64 -7.53 -9.97
C GLY A 72 -4.25 -6.90 -9.93
N TYR A 73 -4.03 -6.11 -8.89
CA TYR A 73 -2.76 -5.46 -8.58
C TYR A 73 -2.43 -5.73 -7.12
N PHE A 74 -1.21 -6.12 -6.86
CA PHE A 74 -0.68 -6.28 -5.51
C PHE A 74 0.68 -5.61 -5.41
N TYR A 75 0.85 -4.79 -4.40
CA TYR A 75 2.10 -4.12 -4.04
C TYR A 75 2.53 -4.67 -2.69
N PRO A 76 3.59 -5.48 -2.64
CA PRO A 76 3.98 -6.18 -1.41
C PRO A 76 4.51 -5.26 -0.32
N ARG A 77 5.04 -4.11 -0.68
CA ARG A 77 5.58 -3.15 0.28
C ARG A 77 5.19 -1.72 -0.06
N VAL A 78 4.23 -1.22 0.67
CA VAL A 78 3.80 0.18 0.64
C VAL A 78 3.84 0.76 2.05
N LYS A 79 3.99 2.07 2.12
CA LYS A 79 3.95 2.84 3.36
C LYS A 79 3.10 4.08 3.13
N ALA A 80 2.13 4.34 4.01
CA ALA A 80 1.33 5.55 3.90
C ALA A 80 2.20 6.76 4.19
N ALA A 81 2.05 7.80 3.36
CA ALA A 81 2.54 9.12 3.69
C ALA A 81 1.49 9.80 4.57
N LEU A 82 1.92 10.47 5.63
CA LEU A 82 1.04 11.32 6.42
C LEU A 82 0.53 12.42 5.49
N GLY A 83 -0.77 12.37 5.19
CA GLY A 83 -1.40 13.24 4.20
C GLY A 83 -1.69 14.64 4.74
N ASN A 84 -1.86 15.58 3.83
CA ASN A 84 -2.47 16.87 4.14
C ASN A 84 -3.98 16.67 4.20
N ASP A 85 -4.59 17.04 5.32
CA ASP A 85 -6.03 17.08 5.47
C ASP A 85 -6.54 18.40 4.88
N THR A 86 -7.37 18.33 3.84
CA THR A 86 -8.03 19.49 3.24
C THR A 86 -9.47 19.56 3.72
N ALA A 87 -9.73 20.42 4.70
CA ALA A 87 -11.09 20.76 5.11
C ALA A 87 -11.67 21.83 4.18
N GLN A 88 -12.79 21.53 3.50
CA GLN A 88 -13.55 22.53 2.77
C GLN A 88 -14.65 23.13 3.68
N THR A 89 -14.67 24.44 3.78
CA THR A 89 -15.73 25.18 4.47
C THR A 89 -17.02 25.14 3.65
N LYS A 90 -18.13 24.89 4.32
CA LYS A 90 -19.48 24.77 3.76
C LYS A 90 -19.90 26.05 3.00
N ALA A 91 -20.04 25.95 1.69
CA ALA A 91 -20.84 26.86 0.89
C ALA A 91 -22.25 26.24 0.70
N ASP A 92 -23.20 26.92 0.10
CA ASP A 92 -24.62 26.57 -0.01
C ASP A 92 -25.01 25.16 -0.48
N SER A 93 -24.05 24.31 -0.78
CA SER A 93 -24.23 22.88 -1.07
C SER A 93 -23.34 22.00 -0.18
N ILE A 94 -23.87 20.87 0.29
CA ILE A 94 -23.09 19.88 1.04
C ILE A 94 -22.18 19.15 0.04
N THR A 95 -20.91 19.53 0.00
CA THR A 95 -19.90 18.78 -0.71
C THR A 95 -19.23 17.84 0.30
N PHE A 96 -19.37 16.53 0.09
CA PHE A 96 -18.64 15.55 0.89
C PHE A 96 -17.15 15.66 0.52
N GLY A 97 -16.31 15.97 1.52
CA GLY A 97 -14.86 15.96 1.34
C GLY A 97 -14.37 14.52 1.18
N THR A 98 -13.45 14.28 0.25
CA THR A 98 -12.74 13.01 0.14
C THR A 98 -11.41 13.11 0.87
N SER A 99 -11.04 12.07 1.63
CA SER A 99 -9.70 11.95 2.21
C SER A 99 -8.76 11.27 1.21
N ALA A 100 -7.68 11.95 0.85
CA ALA A 100 -6.66 11.40 -0.02
C ALA A 100 -5.49 10.87 0.80
N THR A 101 -5.18 9.58 0.62
CA THR A 101 -4.00 8.94 1.21
C THR A 101 -3.01 8.61 0.11
N THR A 102 -1.77 9.03 0.26
CA THR A 102 -0.68 8.66 -0.65
C THR A 102 0.14 7.53 -0.05
N PHE A 103 0.33 6.46 -0.81
CA PHE A 103 1.22 5.36 -0.44
C PHE A 103 2.50 5.43 -1.24
N THR A 104 3.63 5.37 -0.57
CA THR A 104 4.93 5.17 -1.20
C THR A 104 5.15 3.68 -1.43
N VAL A 105 5.43 3.29 -2.66
CA VAL A 105 5.76 1.92 -3.06
C VAL A 105 7.27 1.75 -3.01
N SER A 106 7.73 0.68 -2.39
CA SER A 106 9.15 0.28 -2.36
C SER A 106 9.29 -1.20 -2.71
N ASN A 107 10.51 -1.63 -2.99
CA ASN A 107 10.81 -3.03 -3.25
C ASN A 107 10.60 -3.87 -1.99
N ALA A 108 10.04 -5.06 -2.16
CA ALA A 108 10.08 -6.11 -1.15
C ALA A 108 11.52 -6.67 -1.00
N ASN A 109 11.75 -7.49 0.01
CA ASN A 109 13.08 -8.06 0.27
C ASN A 109 13.60 -8.96 -0.86
N ASN A 110 12.70 -9.52 -1.68
CA ASN A 110 13.01 -10.33 -2.86
C ASN A 110 13.19 -9.49 -4.14
N GLY A 111 13.08 -8.16 -4.07
CA GLY A 111 13.16 -7.26 -5.21
C GLY A 111 11.83 -6.98 -5.91
N ASP A 112 10.76 -7.70 -5.59
CA ASP A 112 9.44 -7.49 -6.20
C ASP A 112 8.81 -6.19 -5.68
N TRP A 113 8.21 -5.42 -6.57
CA TRP A 113 7.50 -4.20 -6.20
C TRP A 113 6.03 -4.20 -6.60
N ARG A 114 5.65 -5.07 -7.58
CA ARG A 114 4.26 -5.19 -8.04
C ARG A 114 4.00 -6.56 -8.67
N HIS A 115 2.89 -7.18 -8.27
CA HIS A 115 2.32 -8.35 -8.95
C HIS A 115 1.02 -7.95 -9.64
N THR A 116 0.76 -8.48 -10.82
CA THR A 116 -0.50 -8.28 -11.55
C THR A 116 -0.97 -9.58 -12.17
N GLU A 117 -2.30 -9.81 -12.13
CA GLU A 117 -2.93 -10.97 -12.75
C GLU A 117 -4.26 -10.58 -13.39
N GLU A 118 -4.64 -11.21 -14.50
CA GLU A 118 -5.90 -10.95 -15.20
C GLU A 118 -6.86 -12.11 -14.99
N PHE A 119 -8.14 -11.76 -14.76
CA PHE A 119 -9.23 -12.69 -14.48
C PHE A 119 -10.42 -12.41 -15.40
N GLU A 120 -11.17 -13.45 -15.74
CA GLU A 120 -12.38 -13.31 -16.55
C GLU A 120 -13.61 -12.95 -15.70
N THR A 121 -13.56 -13.19 -14.38
CA THR A 121 -14.66 -12.95 -13.45
C THR A 121 -14.22 -12.04 -12.28
N GLU A 122 -15.16 -11.25 -11.77
CA GLU A 122 -14.94 -10.39 -10.60
C GLU A 122 -14.66 -11.19 -9.35
N GLU A 123 -15.33 -12.33 -9.19
CA GLU A 123 -15.17 -13.23 -8.03
C GLU A 123 -13.75 -13.78 -7.95
N ALA A 124 -13.18 -14.19 -9.09
CA ALA A 124 -11.80 -14.68 -9.15
C ALA A 124 -10.79 -13.57 -8.80
N ALA A 125 -10.99 -12.37 -9.31
CA ALA A 125 -10.16 -11.20 -8.98
C ALA A 125 -10.23 -10.87 -7.49
N LEU A 126 -11.43 -10.88 -6.90
CA LEU A 126 -11.64 -10.60 -5.47
C LEU A 126 -11.00 -11.69 -4.58
N ALA A 127 -11.11 -12.96 -4.97
CA ALA A 127 -10.47 -14.06 -4.25
C ALA A 127 -8.93 -13.92 -4.27
N TRP A 128 -8.37 -13.57 -5.43
CA TRP A 128 -6.94 -13.32 -5.55
C TRP A 128 -6.47 -12.14 -4.69
N VAL A 129 -7.19 -11.01 -4.74
CA VAL A 129 -6.91 -9.83 -3.91
C VAL A 129 -6.88 -10.19 -2.41
N LYS A 130 -7.86 -10.97 -1.94
CA LYS A 130 -7.90 -11.43 -0.54
C LYS A 130 -6.73 -12.37 -0.21
N SER A 131 -6.37 -13.26 -1.12
CA SER A 131 -5.26 -14.21 -0.90
C SER A 131 -3.90 -13.49 -0.78
N MET A 132 -3.68 -12.44 -1.58
CA MET A 132 -2.46 -11.65 -1.52
C MET A 132 -2.30 -10.91 -0.19
N LEU A 133 -3.39 -10.36 0.37
CA LEU A 133 -3.35 -9.72 1.70
C LEU A 133 -3.01 -10.70 2.80
N THR A 134 -3.54 -11.92 2.74
CA THR A 134 -3.28 -12.96 3.75
C THR A 134 -1.83 -13.40 3.71
N SER A 135 -1.24 -13.60 2.53
CA SER A 135 0.15 -13.99 2.37
C SER A 135 1.11 -12.88 2.84
N ALA A 136 0.83 -11.63 2.50
CA ALA A 136 1.62 -10.49 2.95
C ALA A 136 1.55 -10.29 4.49
N ALA A 137 0.40 -10.54 5.10
CA ALA A 137 0.26 -10.48 6.56
C ALA A 137 1.07 -11.57 7.27
N VAL A 138 1.11 -12.79 6.70
CA VAL A 138 1.91 -13.90 7.23
C VAL A 138 3.40 -13.60 7.09
N GLU A 139 3.84 -13.06 5.97
CA GLU A 139 5.24 -12.70 5.74
C GLU A 139 5.70 -11.56 6.65
N ALA A 140 4.86 -10.52 6.83
CA ALA A 140 5.12 -9.44 7.77
C ALA A 140 5.21 -9.93 9.23
N ALA A 141 4.32 -10.85 9.63
CA ALA A 141 4.34 -11.44 10.97
C ALA A 141 5.59 -12.32 11.20
N SER A 142 6.04 -13.05 10.18
CA SER A 142 7.25 -13.88 10.26
C SER A 142 8.51 -13.02 10.36
N ALA A 143 8.60 -11.93 9.60
CA ALA A 143 9.71 -10.98 9.67
C ALA A 143 9.78 -10.27 11.02
N ALA A 144 8.64 -9.87 11.59
CA ALA A 144 8.58 -9.27 12.92
C ALA A 144 9.01 -10.24 14.05
N ARG A 145 8.70 -11.53 13.90
CA ARG A 145 9.16 -12.58 14.82
C ARG A 145 10.67 -12.78 14.75
N ALA A 146 11.23 -12.84 13.55
CA ALA A 146 12.66 -12.98 13.34
C ALA A 146 13.46 -11.80 13.94
N ALA A 147 12.94 -10.57 13.75
CA ALA A 147 13.55 -9.36 14.32
C ALA A 147 13.54 -9.36 15.86
N LYS A 148 12.46 -9.85 16.50
CA LYS A 148 12.37 -9.98 17.96
C LYS A 148 13.30 -11.06 18.50
N SER A 149 13.47 -12.18 17.79
CA SER A 149 14.39 -13.25 18.18
C SER A 149 15.85 -12.78 18.16
N SER A 150 16.24 -12.04 17.12
CA SER A 150 17.61 -11.50 17.03
C SER A 150 17.92 -10.40 18.04
N ALA A 151 16.90 -9.66 18.49
CA ALA A 151 17.05 -8.64 19.53
C ALA A 151 17.19 -9.26 20.93
N SER A 152 16.54 -10.40 21.20
CA SER A 152 16.64 -11.12 22.48
C SER A 152 18.00 -11.79 22.68
N GLU A 153 18.65 -12.20 21.59
CA GLU A 153 19.97 -12.88 21.66
C GLU A 153 21.12 -11.90 21.94
N LYS A 154 20.92 -10.59 21.69
CA LYS A 154 21.93 -9.55 21.95
C LYS A 154 21.91 -8.97 23.37
N VAL A 155 20.96 -9.34 24.20
CA VAL A 155 20.81 -8.83 25.59
C VAL A 155 21.29 -9.86 26.64
N GLY A 156 21.74 -11.02 26.21
CA GLY A 156 22.16 -12.14 27.08
C GLY A 156 23.67 -12.38 27.10
N VAL A 157 24.49 -11.31 27.21
CA VAL A 157 25.92 -11.44 27.54
C VAL A 157 26.28 -10.39 28.58
#